data_e4083bf6f7bac4b64b2e5ab7bb4ac765
#
_entry.id   e4083bf6f7bac4b64b2e5ab7bb4ac765
#
_cell.length_a   1.000
_cell.length_b   1.000
_cell.length_c   1.000
_cell.angle_alpha   90.00
_cell.angle_beta   90.00
_cell.angle_gamma   90.00
#
_symmetry.space_group_name_H-M   'P 1'
#
loop_
_entity.id
_entity.type
_entity.pdbx_description
1 polymer ?
#
loop_
_entity_poly.entity_id
_entity_poly.type
_entity_poly.pdbx_seq_one_letter_code
_entity_poly.pdbx_strand_id
1 'polypeptide(L)' 'DGDEFVAFVLDADMENVAKQSEAIAKKLQASDYYVSIGISIGRPRNLDQMEELVKKAETEMYEAKRIFYENGGRERRRR' A
#
# COMPACT_ATOMS: atom_id res chain seq x y z
N ASP A 1 -1.75 -2.30 13.44
CA ASP A 1 -0.64 -2.66 14.24
C ASP A 1 0.50 -3.02 13.33
N GLY A 2 1.64 -3.00 13.85
CA GLY A 2 2.78 -3.27 13.09
C GLY A 2 3.30 -2.04 12.41
N ASP A 3 3.97 -2.26 11.32
CA ASP A 3 4.74 -1.20 10.69
C ASP A 3 3.99 -0.62 9.52
N GLU A 4 3.48 0.58 9.71
CA GLU A 4 2.82 1.31 8.64
C GLU A 4 3.67 2.52 8.30
N PHE A 5 3.86 2.75 7.02
CA PHE A 5 4.68 3.84 6.53
C PHE A 5 3.88 4.68 5.55
N VAL A 6 4.13 5.96 5.57
CA VAL A 6 3.54 6.89 4.62
C VAL A 6 4.67 7.54 3.86
N ALA A 7 4.55 7.55 2.56
CA ALA A 7 5.55 8.19 1.71
C ALA A 7 4.86 9.18 0.79
N PHE A 8 5.48 10.32 0.57
CA PHE A 8 4.97 11.34 -0.32
C PHE A 8 5.86 11.41 -1.55
N VAL A 9 5.25 11.40 -2.72
CA VAL A 9 5.98 11.50 -3.97
C VAL A 9 5.49 12.73 -4.72
N LEU A 10 6.40 13.60 -5.07
CA LEU A 10 6.06 14.81 -5.79
C LEU A 10 5.92 14.52 -7.28
N ASP A 11 4.97 15.21 -7.91
CA ASP A 11 4.74 15.08 -9.34
C ASP A 11 4.57 13.65 -9.78
N ALA A 12 3.81 12.89 -8.97
CA ALA A 12 3.64 11.47 -9.21
C ALA A 12 2.64 11.22 -10.31
N ASP A 13 2.92 10.18 -11.07
CA ASP A 13 2.01 9.62 -12.05
C ASP A 13 1.47 8.32 -11.46
N MET A 14 0.15 8.21 -11.37
CA MET A 14 -0.49 7.07 -10.71
C MET A 14 -0.01 5.74 -11.28
N GLU A 15 0.06 5.66 -12.60
CA GLU A 15 0.47 4.43 -13.24
C GLU A 15 1.90 4.04 -12.87
N ASN A 16 2.78 5.02 -12.84
CA ASN A 16 4.17 4.79 -12.52
C ASN A 16 4.34 4.39 -11.05
N VAL A 17 3.63 5.08 -10.16
CA VAL A 17 3.69 4.76 -8.73
C VAL A 17 3.16 3.35 -8.49
N ALA A 18 2.09 2.99 -9.17
CA ALA A 18 1.52 1.65 -9.02
C ALA A 18 2.50 0.58 -9.48
N LYS A 19 3.19 0.82 -10.59
CA LYS A 19 4.18 -0.13 -11.09
C LYS A 19 5.34 -0.30 -10.13
N GLN A 20 5.83 0.80 -9.58
CA GLN A 20 6.95 0.74 -8.64
C GLN A 20 6.55 0.04 -7.35
N SER A 21 5.34 0.31 -6.88
CA SER A 21 4.84 -0.35 -5.67
C SER A 21 4.73 -1.85 -5.87
N GLU A 22 4.23 -2.25 -7.03
CA GLU A 22 4.09 -3.66 -7.33
C GLU A 22 5.45 -4.35 -7.43
N ALA A 23 6.42 -3.67 -8.00
CA ALA A 23 7.76 -4.22 -8.10
C ALA A 23 8.39 -4.43 -6.74
N ILE A 24 8.20 -3.46 -5.83
CA ILE A 24 8.72 -3.57 -4.48
C ILE A 24 8.04 -4.73 -3.75
N ALA A 25 6.73 -4.84 -3.90
CA ALA A 25 5.99 -5.91 -3.24
C ALA A 25 6.46 -7.28 -3.71
N LYS A 26 6.74 -7.42 -5.00
CA LYS A 26 7.22 -8.68 -5.55
C LYS A 26 8.59 -9.04 -5.00
N LYS A 27 9.47 -8.06 -4.88
CA LYS A 27 10.79 -8.31 -4.33
C LYS A 27 10.73 -8.77 -2.89
N LEU A 28 9.86 -8.14 -2.10
CA LEU A 28 9.71 -8.51 -0.71
C LEU A 28 9.09 -9.90 -0.58
N GLN A 29 8.16 -10.21 -1.45
CA GLN A 29 7.52 -11.52 -1.43
C GLN A 29 8.54 -12.61 -1.76
N ALA A 30 9.45 -12.33 -2.67
CA ALA A 30 10.50 -13.28 -3.01
C ALA A 30 11.41 -13.56 -1.80
N SER A 31 11.48 -12.60 -0.88
CA SER A 31 12.25 -12.77 0.36
C SER A 31 11.37 -13.21 1.52
N ASP A 32 10.17 -13.70 1.23
CA ASP A 32 9.23 -14.23 2.22
C ASP A 32 8.61 -13.14 3.09
N TYR A 33 8.45 -11.96 2.54
CA TYR A 33 7.72 -10.88 3.20
C TYR A 33 6.50 -10.52 2.38
N TYR A 34 5.44 -10.10 3.07
CA TYR A 34 4.25 -9.63 2.42
C TYR A 34 4.00 -8.18 2.79
N VAL A 35 3.64 -7.37 1.80
CA VAL A 35 3.35 -5.96 2.00
C VAL A 35 2.00 -5.66 1.37
N SER A 36 1.12 -5.02 2.14
CA SER A 36 -0.14 -4.51 1.62
C SER A 36 0.06 -3.03 1.29
N ILE A 37 -0.31 -2.65 0.09
CA ILE A 37 -0.06 -1.30 -0.40
C ILE A 37 -1.38 -0.67 -0.82
N GLY A 38 -1.60 0.55 -0.38
CA GLY A 38 -2.70 1.37 -0.84
C GLY A 38 -2.16 2.66 -1.41
N ILE A 39 -2.78 3.13 -2.46
CA ILE A 39 -2.31 4.33 -3.16
C ILE A 39 -3.47 5.28 -3.36
N SER A 40 -3.22 6.56 -3.09
CA SER A 40 -4.14 7.61 -3.48
C SER A 40 -3.32 8.75 -4.07
N ILE A 41 -3.95 9.51 -4.96
CA ILE A 41 -3.25 10.60 -5.61
C ILE A 41 -4.16 11.82 -5.62
N GLY A 42 -3.55 12.99 -5.50
CA GLY A 42 -4.31 14.23 -5.47
C GLY A 42 -3.40 15.42 -5.30
N ARG A 43 -4.01 16.59 -5.17
CA ARG A 43 -3.27 17.83 -4.96
C ARG A 43 -3.82 18.52 -3.73
N PRO A 44 -3.42 18.08 -2.55
CA PRO A 44 -3.94 18.66 -1.32
C PRO A 44 -3.46 20.10 -1.14
N ARG A 45 -4.37 20.95 -0.72
CA ARG A 45 -4.05 22.36 -0.50
C ARG A 45 -3.94 22.71 0.97
N ASN A 46 -4.33 21.80 1.82
CA ASN A 46 -4.28 22.03 3.25
C ASN A 46 -4.16 20.70 3.96
N LEU A 47 -4.05 20.77 5.26
CA LEU A 47 -3.83 19.58 6.06
C LEU A 47 -5.01 18.61 6.01
N ASP A 48 -6.22 19.16 6.00
CA ASP A 48 -7.41 18.32 5.93
C ASP A 48 -7.45 17.49 4.66
N GLN A 49 -7.10 18.10 3.54
CA GLN A 49 -7.07 17.39 2.27
C GLN A 49 -5.96 16.35 2.24
N MET A 50 -4.85 16.67 2.87
CA MET A 50 -3.76 15.71 2.98
C MET A 50 -4.20 14.49 3.77
N GLU A 51 -4.90 14.71 4.88
CA GLU A 51 -5.39 13.61 5.69
C GLU A 51 -6.40 12.75 4.93
N GLU A 52 -7.21 13.36 4.08
CA GLU A 52 -8.13 12.59 3.27
C GLU A 52 -7.40 11.66 2.31
N LEU A 53 -6.32 12.14 1.71
CA LEU A 53 -5.54 11.31 0.83
C LEU A 53 -4.92 10.13 1.57
N VAL A 54 -4.42 10.38 2.78
CA VAL A 54 -3.85 9.32 3.58
C VAL A 54 -4.92 8.28 3.92
N LYS A 55 -6.11 8.74 4.28
CA LYS A 55 -7.20 7.82 4.62
C LYS A 55 -7.62 6.96 3.43
N LYS A 56 -7.64 7.55 2.24
CA LYS A 56 -7.98 6.78 1.04
C LYS A 56 -6.94 5.69 0.79
N ALA A 57 -5.68 6.03 0.94
CA ALA A 57 -4.61 5.05 0.75
C ALA A 57 -4.69 3.96 1.81
N GLU A 58 -4.99 4.33 3.05
CA GLU A 58 -5.14 3.36 4.12
C GLU A 58 -6.29 2.40 3.86
N THR A 59 -7.42 2.93 3.40
CA THR A 59 -8.58 2.09 3.10
C THR A 59 -8.22 1.05 2.05
N GLU A 60 -7.50 1.48 1.02
CA GLU A 60 -7.09 0.57 -0.04
C GLU A 60 -6.11 -0.48 0.49
N MET A 61 -5.20 -0.05 1.34
CA MET A 61 -4.24 -0.96 1.95
C MET A 61 -4.92 -2.02 2.80
N TYR A 62 -5.88 -1.61 3.62
CA TYR A 62 -6.60 -2.55 4.47
C TYR A 62 -7.41 -3.53 3.64
N GLU A 63 -7.97 -3.06 2.54
CA GLU A 63 -8.72 -3.93 1.65
C GLU A 63 -7.80 -4.98 1.03
N ALA A 64 -6.63 -4.57 0.60
CA ALA A 64 -5.65 -5.50 0.05
C ALA A 64 -5.22 -6.53 1.09
N LYS A 65 -5.03 -6.07 2.32
CA LYS A 65 -4.65 -6.96 3.41
C LYS A 65 -5.75 -7.97 3.70
N ARG A 66 -6.99 -7.53 3.70
CA ARG A 66 -8.12 -8.41 3.94
C ARG A 66 -8.19 -9.50 2.87
N ILE A 67 -8.04 -9.13 1.61
CA ILE A 67 -8.08 -10.08 0.52
C ILE A 67 -6.96 -11.10 0.64
N PHE A 68 -5.78 -10.63 1.02
CA PHE A 68 -4.63 -11.52 1.19
C PHE A 68 -4.91 -12.60 2.24
N TYR A 69 -5.46 -12.19 3.39
CA TYR A 69 -5.74 -13.13 4.47
C TYR A 69 -6.88 -14.06 4.11
N GLU A 70 -7.88 -13.58 3.38
CA GLU A 70 -8.99 -14.43 2.97
C GLU A 70 -8.53 -15.55 2.03
N ASN A 71 -7.45 -15.30 1.31
CA ASN A 71 -6.89 -16.31 0.42
C ASN A 71 -5.84 -17.18 1.09
N GLY A 72 -5.77 -17.13 2.42
CA GLY A 72 -4.87 -17.98 3.16
C GLY A 72 -3.41 -17.60 3.07
N GLY A 73 -3.12 -16.33 2.72
CA GLY A 73 -1.76 -15.92 2.50
C GLY A 73 -0.86 -16.10 3.70
N ARG A 74 -1.35 -15.73 4.88
CA ARG A 74 -0.55 -15.85 6.10
C ARG A 74 -0.26 -17.30 6.45
N GLU A 75 -1.26 -18.14 6.29
CA GLU A 75 -1.08 -19.55 6.60
C GLU A 75 -0.09 -20.21 5.67
N ARG A 76 -0.13 -19.82 4.39
CA ARG A 76 0.83 -20.33 3.43
C ARG A 76 2.25 -19.98 3.82
N ARG A 77 2.44 -18.80 4.36
CA ARG A 77 3.77 -18.33 4.72
C ARG A 77 4.35 -19.06 5.92
N ARG A 78 3.51 -19.59 6.74
CA ARG A 78 3.97 -20.33 7.92
C ARG A 78 4.56 -21.67 7.58
N ARG A 79 4.26 -22.14 6.41
CA ARG A 79 4.76 -23.42 5.97
C ARG A 79 6.04 -23.28 5.19
#